data_a6427c0bfca2dc3fc73eaae72b3378a8
#
_entry.id   a6427c0bfca2dc3fc73eaae72b3378a8
#
_cell.length_a   1.000
_cell.length_b   1.000
_cell.length_c   1.000
_cell.angle_alpha   90.00
_cell.angle_beta   90.00
_cell.angle_gamma   90.00
#
_symmetry.space_group_name_H-M   'P 1'
#
loop_
_entity.id
_entity.type
_entity.pdbx_description
1 polymer ?
#
loop_
_entity_poly.entity_id
_entity_poly.type
_entity_poly.pdbx_seq_one_letter_code
_entity_poly.pdbx_strand_id
1 'polypeptide(L)'
;TEDPQSKLVILKYVDDNYTNYLQGQTRFHKLDFSLEILNTSRQDRQLYEYTVSKGPEEKVWQIQLEVYEPVSDPSIQILGWALANGSCTVTLNCTAERGDNVSYSWGSQDTSTLGFCSHNGSLLHLSYPLQNPSIACACTVSNPVSSRVVPFNSSECSYEQGGKSPVADPALSSLPVLLLLC
;
A
#
# COMPACT_ATOMS: atom_id res chain seq x y z
N THR A 1 21.83 -8.80 -37.34
CA THR A 1 22.72 -7.91 -36.55
C THR A 1 21.87 -7.28 -35.49
N GLU A 2 21.99 -7.77 -34.26
CA GLU A 2 21.35 -7.15 -33.10
C GLU A 2 21.99 -5.79 -32.88
N ASP A 3 21.16 -4.75 -32.70
CA ASP A 3 21.65 -3.42 -32.33
C ASP A 3 22.39 -3.50 -30.99
N PRO A 4 23.56 -2.85 -30.87
CA PRO A 4 24.29 -2.88 -29.61
C PRO A 4 23.46 -2.23 -28.51
N GLN A 5 23.22 -2.96 -27.42
CA GLN A 5 22.55 -2.40 -26.25
C GLN A 5 23.43 -1.28 -25.67
N SER A 6 22.92 -0.06 -25.63
CA SER A 6 23.60 1.03 -24.99
C SER A 6 23.42 0.99 -23.48
N LYS A 7 24.52 1.08 -22.72
CA LYS A 7 24.52 1.17 -21.26
C LYS A 7 24.95 2.58 -20.85
N LEU A 8 24.24 3.16 -19.88
CA LEU A 8 24.62 4.42 -19.26
C LEU A 8 25.54 4.14 -18.07
N VAL A 9 26.75 4.63 -18.11
CA VAL A 9 27.65 4.56 -16.96
C VAL A 9 27.27 5.63 -15.95
N ILE A 10 26.90 5.23 -14.76
CA ILE A 10 26.51 6.12 -13.65
C ILE A 10 27.73 6.55 -12.85
N LEU A 11 28.59 5.58 -12.51
CA LEU A 11 29.77 5.79 -11.68
C LEU A 11 30.94 4.95 -12.17
N LYS A 12 32.10 5.51 -12.10
CA LYS A 12 33.39 4.83 -12.35
C LYS A 12 34.30 5.05 -11.16
N TYR A 13 34.88 3.98 -10.63
CA TYR A 13 35.87 4.01 -9.56
C TYR A 13 37.16 3.37 -10.03
N VAL A 14 38.26 4.13 -10.03
CA VAL A 14 39.58 3.68 -10.48
C VAL A 14 40.64 4.38 -9.64
N ASP A 15 41.67 3.63 -9.21
CA ASP A 15 42.83 4.17 -8.50
C ASP A 15 42.47 5.09 -7.32
N ASP A 16 41.55 4.60 -6.48
CA ASP A 16 41.09 5.28 -5.27
C ASP A 16 40.27 6.57 -5.53
N ASN A 17 40.01 6.89 -6.80
CA ASN A 17 39.18 8.03 -7.23
C ASN A 17 37.90 7.56 -7.90
N TYR A 18 36.84 8.35 -7.79
CA TYR A 18 35.60 8.06 -8.50
C TYR A 18 35.10 9.26 -9.32
N THR A 19 34.43 8.92 -10.40
CA THR A 19 33.70 9.88 -11.23
C THR A 19 32.22 9.49 -11.20
N ASN A 20 31.38 10.37 -10.69
CA ASN A 20 29.93 10.23 -10.74
C ASN A 20 29.40 11.06 -11.90
N TYR A 21 28.78 10.37 -12.90
CA TYR A 21 28.24 11.00 -14.11
C TYR A 21 26.82 11.52 -13.92
N LEU A 22 26.13 11.09 -12.82
CA LEU A 22 24.78 11.55 -12.44
C LEU A 22 24.82 12.31 -11.11
N GLN A 23 25.72 13.26 -10.98
CA GLN A 23 25.80 14.15 -9.82
C GLN A 23 24.46 14.88 -9.62
N GLY A 24 23.96 14.89 -8.38
CA GLY A 24 22.65 15.45 -8.04
C GLY A 24 21.48 14.46 -8.12
N GLN A 25 21.64 13.34 -8.83
CA GLN A 25 20.66 12.24 -8.83
C GLN A 25 21.15 11.03 -8.03
N THR A 26 22.46 10.90 -7.87
CA THR A 26 23.07 9.80 -7.13
C THR A 26 24.16 10.28 -6.19
N ARG A 27 24.39 9.53 -5.12
CA ARG A 27 25.48 9.71 -4.16
C ARG A 27 26.24 8.41 -3.99
N PHE A 28 27.56 8.45 -4.09
CA PHE A 28 28.43 7.30 -3.86
C PHE A 28 29.02 7.32 -2.45
N HIS A 29 28.95 6.18 -1.77
CA HIS A 29 29.52 5.97 -0.45
C HIS A 29 30.78 5.11 -0.57
N LYS A 30 31.95 5.75 -0.46
CA LYS A 30 33.26 5.10 -0.66
C LYS A 30 33.58 4.05 0.39
N LEU A 31 33.00 4.15 1.59
CA LEU A 31 33.31 3.23 2.71
C LEU A 31 32.79 1.81 2.47
N ASP A 32 31.62 1.68 1.87
CA ASP A 32 30.93 0.40 1.61
C ASP A 32 30.65 0.16 0.13
N PHE A 33 31.10 1.06 -0.74
CA PHE A 33 30.90 1.03 -2.20
C PHE A 33 29.42 1.01 -2.62
N SER A 34 28.53 1.56 -1.79
CA SER A 34 27.12 1.68 -2.16
C SER A 34 26.83 2.91 -3.00
N LEU A 35 25.82 2.81 -3.87
CA LEU A 35 25.28 3.89 -4.66
C LEU A 35 23.86 4.21 -4.18
N GLU A 36 23.64 5.42 -3.70
CA GLU A 36 22.34 5.94 -3.30
C GLU A 36 21.69 6.68 -4.47
N ILE A 37 20.44 6.35 -4.79
CA ILE A 37 19.64 7.08 -5.78
C ILE A 37 18.80 8.10 -5.01
N LEU A 38 18.99 9.38 -5.33
CA LEU A 38 18.30 10.48 -4.68
C LEU A 38 16.97 10.75 -5.36
N ASN A 39 15.92 11.07 -4.56
CA ASN A 39 14.58 11.40 -5.06
C ASN A 39 14.04 10.34 -6.04
N THR A 40 14.10 9.08 -5.61
CA THR A 40 13.70 7.93 -6.42
C THR A 40 12.31 8.09 -7.02
N SER A 41 12.19 7.84 -8.32
CA SER A 41 10.98 7.93 -9.12
C SER A 41 10.75 6.65 -9.93
N ARG A 42 9.60 6.55 -10.60
CA ARG A 42 9.31 5.40 -11.48
C ARG A 42 10.27 5.27 -12.67
N GLN A 43 10.97 6.35 -13.04
CA GLN A 43 11.97 6.35 -14.11
C GLN A 43 13.23 5.58 -13.71
N ASP A 44 13.47 5.41 -12.40
CA ASP A 44 14.61 4.66 -11.87
C ASP A 44 14.38 3.14 -11.87
N ARG A 45 13.19 2.67 -12.28
CA ARG A 45 12.87 1.25 -12.49
C ARG A 45 13.61 0.73 -13.70
N GLN A 46 14.83 0.25 -13.45
CA GLN A 46 15.74 -0.20 -14.50
C GLN A 46 16.62 -1.35 -14.00
N LEU A 47 17.30 -2.01 -14.95
CA LEU A 47 18.33 -2.97 -14.66
C LEU A 47 19.64 -2.23 -14.42
N TYR A 48 20.21 -2.39 -13.23
CA TYR A 48 21.51 -1.85 -12.85
C TYR A 48 22.55 -2.95 -12.91
N GLU A 49 23.75 -2.59 -13.37
CA GLU A 49 24.91 -3.48 -13.35
C GLU A 49 26.02 -2.92 -12.45
N TYR A 50 26.57 -3.78 -11.64
CA TYR A 50 27.78 -3.53 -10.89
C TYR A 50 28.90 -4.43 -11.42
N THR A 51 29.96 -3.79 -11.88
CA THR A 51 31.08 -4.48 -12.52
C THR A 51 32.38 -4.24 -11.77
N VAL A 52 33.12 -5.31 -11.50
CA VAL A 52 34.47 -5.26 -10.94
C VAL A 52 35.44 -5.90 -11.91
N SER A 53 36.47 -5.14 -12.32
CA SER A 53 37.51 -5.61 -13.21
C SER A 53 38.87 -5.74 -12.46
N LYS A 54 39.55 -6.87 -12.65
CA LYS A 54 40.87 -7.11 -12.12
C LYS A 54 41.74 -7.76 -13.20
N GLY A 55 42.62 -6.96 -13.83
CA GLY A 55 43.38 -7.41 -14.98
C GLY A 55 42.46 -7.80 -16.13
N PRO A 56 42.57 -9.02 -16.69
CA PRO A 56 41.72 -9.48 -17.78
C PRO A 56 40.36 -10.05 -17.28
N GLU A 57 40.16 -10.20 -15.98
CA GLU A 57 38.93 -10.72 -15.41
C GLU A 57 37.92 -9.63 -15.10
N GLU A 58 36.68 -9.86 -15.47
CA GLU A 58 35.54 -8.99 -15.16
C GLU A 58 34.42 -9.81 -14.50
N LYS A 59 33.90 -9.30 -13.40
CA LYS A 59 32.73 -9.86 -12.71
C LYS A 59 31.60 -8.85 -12.78
N VAL A 60 30.43 -9.30 -13.21
CA VAL A 60 29.24 -8.48 -13.39
C VAL A 60 28.11 -9.02 -12.54
N TRP A 61 27.48 -8.16 -11.75
CA TRP A 61 26.23 -8.43 -11.02
C TRP A 61 25.13 -7.54 -11.56
N GLN A 62 23.96 -8.11 -11.74
CA GLN A 62 22.77 -7.41 -12.21
C GLN A 62 21.75 -7.29 -11.11
N ILE A 63 21.15 -6.11 -10.95
CA ILE A 63 20.13 -5.80 -9.95
C ILE A 63 18.98 -5.12 -10.68
N GLN A 64 17.79 -5.76 -10.66
CA GLN A 64 16.57 -5.13 -11.13
C GLN A 64 15.99 -4.27 -10.02
N LEU A 65 15.93 -2.96 -10.22
CA LEU A 65 15.26 -2.03 -9.30
C LEU A 65 13.79 -1.89 -9.69
N GLU A 66 12.92 -2.14 -8.74
CA GLU A 66 11.48 -1.90 -8.87
C GLU A 66 11.08 -0.73 -7.96
N VAL A 67 10.22 0.14 -8.48
CA VAL A 67 9.74 1.33 -7.75
C VAL A 67 8.23 1.29 -7.69
N TYR A 68 7.69 1.35 -6.47
CA TYR A 68 6.26 1.30 -6.21
C TYR A 68 5.81 2.51 -5.40
N GLU A 69 4.62 3.03 -5.71
CA GLU A 69 3.96 4.01 -4.85
C GLU A 69 3.47 3.31 -3.58
N PRO A 70 3.80 3.85 -2.37
CA PRO A 70 3.28 3.31 -1.12
C PRO A 70 1.76 3.38 -1.04
N VAL A 71 1.17 2.44 -0.32
CA VAL A 71 -0.28 2.42 -0.07
C VAL A 71 -0.67 3.62 0.79
N SER A 72 -1.71 4.37 0.38
CA SER A 72 -2.35 5.40 1.21
C SER A 72 -3.13 4.78 2.37
N ASP A 73 -3.49 5.59 3.36
CA ASP A 73 -4.31 5.13 4.48
C ASP A 73 -5.64 4.58 3.97
N PRO A 74 -5.99 3.33 4.33
CA PRO A 74 -7.20 2.70 3.85
C PRO A 74 -8.44 3.16 4.62
N SER A 75 -9.59 3.02 3.97
CA SER A 75 -10.92 3.24 4.55
C SER A 75 -11.81 2.02 4.39
N ILE A 76 -12.74 1.86 5.33
CA ILE A 76 -13.76 0.82 5.27
C ILE A 76 -15.11 1.47 5.03
N GLN A 77 -15.82 0.97 4.01
CA GLN A 77 -17.18 1.35 3.69
C GLN A 77 -18.12 0.20 4.01
N ILE A 78 -19.25 0.50 4.67
CA ILE A 78 -20.34 -0.45 4.88
C ILE A 78 -21.23 -0.37 3.64
N LEU A 79 -21.26 -1.45 2.85
CA LEU A 79 -22.07 -1.52 1.63
C LEU A 79 -23.52 -1.91 1.92
N GLY A 80 -23.73 -2.61 3.01
CA GLY A 80 -25.07 -3.02 3.44
C GLY A 80 -25.02 -3.86 4.71
N TRP A 81 -26.14 -3.90 5.41
CA TRP A 81 -26.30 -4.73 6.59
C TRP A 81 -27.76 -5.21 6.70
N ALA A 82 -27.95 -6.32 7.38
CA ALA A 82 -29.27 -6.89 7.65
C ALA A 82 -29.31 -7.55 9.03
N LEU A 83 -30.45 -7.42 9.68
CA LEU A 83 -30.77 -8.12 10.93
C LEU A 83 -31.80 -9.19 10.63
N ALA A 84 -31.47 -10.43 10.92
CA ALA A 84 -32.41 -11.56 10.80
C ALA A 84 -32.10 -12.62 11.84
N ASN A 85 -33.14 -13.17 12.49
CA ASN A 85 -33.05 -14.30 13.42
C ASN A 85 -32.02 -14.12 14.56
N GLY A 86 -31.85 -12.90 15.09
CA GLY A 86 -30.88 -12.60 16.13
C GLY A 86 -29.44 -12.56 15.68
N SER A 87 -29.19 -12.47 14.37
CA SER A 87 -27.88 -12.33 13.77
C SER A 87 -27.79 -11.06 12.94
N CYS A 88 -26.63 -10.43 12.95
CA CYS A 88 -26.27 -9.32 12.06
C CYS A 88 -25.42 -9.83 10.90
N THR A 89 -25.78 -9.45 9.69
CA THR A 89 -24.95 -9.65 8.50
C THR A 89 -24.55 -8.29 7.96
N VAL A 90 -23.24 -8.08 7.77
CA VAL A 90 -22.71 -6.83 7.23
C VAL A 90 -21.75 -7.12 6.08
N THR A 91 -21.80 -6.29 5.04
CA THR A 91 -20.87 -6.33 3.92
C THR A 91 -19.99 -5.10 3.98
N LEU A 92 -18.69 -5.33 4.08
CA LEU A 92 -17.66 -4.30 4.19
C LEU A 92 -16.82 -4.28 2.92
N ASN A 93 -16.41 -3.08 2.50
CA ASN A 93 -15.44 -2.88 1.45
C ASN A 93 -14.27 -2.04 1.96
N CYS A 94 -13.07 -2.59 1.86
CA CYS A 94 -11.82 -1.91 2.23
C CYS A 94 -11.16 -1.35 0.97
N THR A 95 -10.83 -0.08 0.98
CA THR A 95 -10.23 0.60 -0.18
C THR A 95 -9.09 1.52 0.24
N ALA A 96 -8.08 1.62 -0.62
CA ALA A 96 -7.03 2.64 -0.55
C ALA A 96 -7.06 3.46 -1.85
N GLU A 97 -6.89 4.77 -1.74
CA GLU A 97 -6.96 5.67 -2.89
C GLU A 97 -5.72 5.59 -3.78
N ARG A 98 -4.56 5.28 -3.18
CA ARG A 98 -3.26 5.24 -3.88
C ARG A 98 -2.47 4.02 -3.45
N GLY A 99 -1.55 3.62 -4.33
CA GLY A 99 -0.62 2.52 -4.17
C GLY A 99 -0.54 1.66 -5.42
N ASP A 100 0.66 1.18 -5.73
CA ASP A 100 0.87 0.25 -6.84
C ASP A 100 0.76 -1.20 -6.35
N ASN A 101 0.16 -2.08 -7.16
CA ASN A 101 0.05 -3.52 -6.89
C ASN A 101 -0.54 -3.84 -5.51
N VAL A 102 -1.66 -3.21 -5.19
CA VAL A 102 -2.29 -3.30 -3.88
C VAL A 102 -2.99 -4.64 -3.68
N SER A 103 -2.77 -5.25 -2.52
CA SER A 103 -3.48 -6.43 -2.04
C SER A 103 -4.23 -6.14 -0.75
N TYR A 104 -5.36 -6.81 -0.56
CA TYR A 104 -6.24 -6.65 0.59
C TYR A 104 -6.40 -7.97 1.33
N SER A 105 -6.41 -7.90 2.65
CA SER A 105 -6.75 -9.05 3.50
C SER A 105 -7.44 -8.59 4.77
N TRP A 106 -8.32 -9.44 5.28
CA TRP A 106 -9.02 -9.23 6.53
C TRP A 106 -8.55 -10.22 7.58
N GLY A 107 -8.51 -9.77 8.83
CA GLY A 107 -8.14 -10.59 9.95
C GLY A 107 -8.61 -10.00 11.28
N SER A 108 -8.28 -10.67 12.37
CA SER A 108 -8.50 -10.18 13.74
C SER A 108 -7.28 -10.49 14.58
N GLN A 109 -6.97 -9.60 15.53
CA GLN A 109 -5.98 -9.85 16.57
C GLN A 109 -6.55 -10.73 17.69
N ASP A 110 -7.88 -10.80 17.80
CA ASP A 110 -8.57 -11.63 18.77
C ASP A 110 -8.84 -13.03 18.18
N THR A 111 -8.28 -14.05 18.80
CA THR A 111 -8.44 -15.45 18.37
C THR A 111 -9.88 -15.92 18.37
N SER A 112 -10.75 -15.37 19.23
CA SER A 112 -12.17 -15.71 19.29
C SER A 112 -12.97 -15.20 18.09
N THR A 113 -12.51 -14.13 17.44
CA THR A 113 -13.18 -13.52 16.28
C THR A 113 -12.45 -13.76 14.96
N LEU A 114 -11.26 -14.37 15.00
CA LEU A 114 -10.42 -14.61 13.82
C LEU A 114 -11.16 -15.38 12.72
N GLY A 115 -11.95 -16.38 13.08
CA GLY A 115 -12.70 -17.20 12.12
C GLY A 115 -13.76 -16.43 11.33
N PHE A 116 -14.27 -15.33 11.87
CA PHE A 116 -15.25 -14.47 11.19
C PHE A 116 -14.58 -13.46 10.26
N CYS A 117 -13.38 -13.01 10.61
CA CYS A 117 -12.69 -11.92 9.92
C CYS A 117 -11.73 -12.40 8.83
N SER A 118 -11.29 -13.65 8.84
CA SER A 118 -10.24 -14.12 7.94
C SER A 118 -10.74 -14.24 6.50
N HIS A 119 -10.28 -13.33 5.63
CA HIS A 119 -10.62 -13.30 4.22
C HIS A 119 -9.56 -12.61 3.37
N ASN A 120 -9.35 -13.09 2.15
CA ASN A 120 -8.50 -12.44 1.16
C ASN A 120 -9.36 -11.65 0.17
N GLY A 121 -9.00 -10.39 -0.06
CA GLY A 121 -9.73 -9.48 -0.94
C GLY A 121 -10.25 -8.26 -0.19
N SER A 122 -10.79 -7.30 -0.92
CA SER A 122 -11.30 -6.03 -0.37
C SER A 122 -12.66 -6.15 0.31
N LEU A 123 -13.48 -7.12 -0.12
CA LEU A 123 -14.83 -7.34 0.41
C LEU A 123 -14.80 -8.34 1.54
N LEU A 124 -15.50 -8.04 2.64
CA LEU A 124 -15.74 -8.95 3.75
C LEU A 124 -17.23 -9.06 4.01
N HIS A 125 -17.75 -10.27 4.03
CA HIS A 125 -19.11 -10.58 4.48
C HIS A 125 -19.05 -11.17 5.89
N LEU A 126 -19.53 -10.41 6.87
CA LEU A 126 -19.60 -10.84 8.25
C LEU A 126 -21.02 -11.27 8.60
N SER A 127 -21.15 -12.41 9.27
CA SER A 127 -22.41 -12.82 9.90
C SER A 127 -22.10 -13.26 11.33
N TYR A 128 -22.70 -12.60 12.30
CA TYR A 128 -22.44 -12.87 13.72
C TYR A 128 -23.69 -12.71 14.57
N PRO A 129 -23.82 -13.49 15.68
CA PRO A 129 -24.93 -13.36 16.61
C PRO A 129 -24.88 -12.03 17.35
N LEU A 130 -26.04 -11.39 17.56
CA LEU A 130 -26.14 -10.14 18.32
C LEU A 130 -25.74 -10.28 19.80
N GLN A 131 -25.66 -11.49 20.29
CA GLN A 131 -25.26 -11.81 21.67
C GLN A 131 -23.72 -11.68 21.87
N ASN A 132 -22.94 -11.65 20.80
CA ASN A 132 -21.50 -11.42 20.84
C ASN A 132 -21.21 -9.91 20.66
N PRO A 133 -20.91 -9.17 21.74
CA PRO A 133 -21.00 -7.72 21.74
C PRO A 133 -19.91 -6.99 20.98
N SER A 134 -18.83 -7.65 20.54
CA SER A 134 -17.79 -6.98 19.79
C SER A 134 -16.98 -7.92 18.89
N ILE A 135 -17.24 -7.88 17.61
CA ILE A 135 -16.35 -8.46 16.61
C ILE A 135 -15.40 -7.36 16.14
N ALA A 136 -14.12 -7.52 16.41
CA ALA A 136 -13.07 -6.62 15.97
C ALA A 136 -12.33 -7.25 14.79
N CYS A 137 -12.61 -6.77 13.59
CA CYS A 137 -11.89 -7.11 12.38
C CYS A 137 -10.93 -5.98 12.01
N ALA A 138 -9.93 -6.29 11.23
CA ALA A 138 -9.05 -5.30 10.64
C ALA A 138 -8.80 -5.63 9.17
N CYS A 139 -8.84 -4.61 8.33
CA CYS A 139 -8.39 -4.71 6.95
C CYS A 139 -6.92 -4.32 6.89
N THR A 140 -6.11 -5.19 6.31
CA THR A 140 -4.71 -4.93 5.97
C THR A 140 -4.61 -4.71 4.47
N VAL A 141 -4.05 -3.60 4.09
CA VAL A 141 -3.78 -3.21 2.71
C VAL A 141 -2.29 -3.12 2.52
N SER A 142 -1.74 -3.87 1.60
CA SER A 142 -0.29 -3.98 1.42
C SER A 142 0.12 -4.00 -0.04
N ASN A 143 1.35 -3.57 -0.28
CA ASN A 143 2.06 -3.73 -1.53
C ASN A 143 3.54 -4.08 -1.25
N PRO A 144 4.43 -4.26 -2.26
CA PRO A 144 5.82 -4.64 -2.03
C PRO A 144 6.64 -3.73 -1.12
N VAL A 145 6.24 -2.47 -0.94
CA VAL A 145 7.02 -1.46 -0.19
C VAL A 145 6.32 -0.92 1.06
N SER A 146 5.04 -1.23 1.26
CA SER A 146 4.28 -0.67 2.40
C SER A 146 3.12 -1.55 2.82
N SER A 147 2.68 -1.37 4.07
CA SER A 147 1.48 -1.99 4.61
C SER A 147 0.76 -1.01 5.52
N ARG A 148 -0.57 -1.00 5.45
CA ARG A 148 -1.47 -0.19 6.28
C ARG A 148 -2.60 -1.05 6.81
N VAL A 149 -3.06 -0.72 8.01
CA VAL A 149 -4.14 -1.45 8.68
C VAL A 149 -5.21 -0.46 9.12
N VAL A 150 -6.47 -0.81 8.88
CA VAL A 150 -7.62 -0.06 9.39
C VAL A 150 -8.52 -1.01 10.19
N PRO A 151 -8.84 -0.68 11.46
CA PRO A 151 -9.73 -1.50 12.29
C PRO A 151 -11.20 -1.25 11.93
N PHE A 152 -12.02 -2.29 12.10
CA PHE A 152 -13.47 -2.24 12.06
C PHE A 152 -14.03 -2.86 13.34
N ASN A 153 -14.93 -2.15 14.01
CA ASN A 153 -15.65 -2.62 15.18
C ASN A 153 -17.14 -2.77 14.85
N SER A 154 -17.71 -3.90 15.22
CA SER A 154 -19.08 -4.31 14.87
C SER A 154 -20.21 -3.58 15.62
N SER A 155 -19.93 -2.43 16.25
CA SER A 155 -20.94 -1.67 17.00
C SER A 155 -22.12 -1.14 16.16
N GLU A 156 -21.98 -1.15 14.85
CA GLU A 156 -22.95 -0.57 13.91
C GLU A 156 -24.30 -1.33 13.88
N CYS A 157 -24.32 -2.64 14.11
CA CYS A 157 -25.58 -3.39 14.18
C CYS A 157 -26.37 -3.20 15.50
N SER A 158 -25.79 -2.54 16.49
CA SER A 158 -26.43 -2.36 17.81
C SER A 158 -27.36 -1.15 17.89
N TYR A 159 -27.37 -0.27 16.89
CA TYR A 159 -28.10 1.01 16.95
C TYR A 159 -29.56 0.97 16.52
N GLU A 160 -30.08 -0.14 15.96
CA GLU A 160 -31.47 -0.17 15.52
C GLU A 160 -32.40 -1.14 16.26
N GLN A 161 -32.42 -1.04 17.58
CA GLN A 161 -33.66 -1.42 18.30
C GLN A 161 -34.71 -0.29 18.25
N GLY A 162 -34.50 0.76 17.49
CA GLY A 162 -35.38 1.93 17.37
C GLY A 162 -35.32 2.59 15.99
N GLY A 163 -36.05 2.03 15.02
CA GLY A 163 -36.67 2.78 13.93
C GLY A 163 -35.84 3.21 12.74
N LYS A 164 -36.18 2.68 11.57
CA LYS A 164 -36.03 3.18 10.19
C LYS A 164 -34.68 3.02 9.47
N SER A 165 -34.76 2.16 8.46
CA SER A 165 -33.83 2.14 7.30
C SER A 165 -33.47 3.56 6.86
N PRO A 166 -32.19 3.91 6.65
CA PRO A 166 -31.88 5.11 5.91
C PRO A 166 -32.11 4.83 4.42
N VAL A 167 -33.26 5.30 3.94
CA VAL A 167 -33.44 5.59 2.51
C VAL A 167 -32.40 6.65 2.17
N ALA A 168 -31.54 6.35 1.23
CA ALA A 168 -30.60 7.31 0.69
C ALA A 168 -31.36 8.54 0.18
N ASP A 169 -31.22 9.67 0.85
CA ASP A 169 -31.74 10.96 0.40
C ASP A 169 -30.68 11.61 -0.51
N PRO A 170 -30.98 11.81 -1.79
CA PRO A 170 -30.09 12.56 -2.68
C PRO A 170 -30.48 14.03 -2.64
N ALA A 171 -29.96 14.79 -1.70
CA ALA A 171 -29.83 16.25 -1.85
C ALA A 171 -29.31 16.88 -0.56
N LEU A 172 -28.11 17.45 -0.63
CA LEU A 172 -27.94 18.89 -0.44
C LEU A 172 -26.48 19.28 -0.55
N SER A 173 -26.19 19.69 -1.73
CA SER A 173 -25.09 20.58 -2.10
C SER A 173 -25.22 21.92 -1.37
N SER A 174 -24.10 22.58 -1.25
CA SER A 174 -23.84 23.98 -0.96
C SER A 174 -23.46 24.30 0.48
N LEU A 175 -22.13 24.38 0.66
CA LEU A 175 -21.55 25.30 1.65
C LEU A 175 -20.70 26.33 0.90
N PRO A 176 -20.79 27.61 1.26
CA PRO A 176 -20.14 28.68 0.55
C PRO A 176 -18.65 28.75 0.83
N VAL A 177 -17.89 28.98 -0.22
CA VAL A 177 -16.48 29.36 -0.16
C VAL A 177 -16.37 30.70 0.55
N LEU A 178 -15.73 30.71 1.71
CA LEU A 178 -15.30 31.96 2.35
C LEU A 178 -13.84 32.23 1.94
N LEU A 179 -13.69 33.15 0.98
CA LEU A 179 -12.40 33.78 0.69
C LEU A 179 -12.01 34.66 1.88
N LEU A 180 -10.88 34.36 2.50
CA LEU A 180 -10.16 35.33 3.33
C LEU A 180 -8.84 35.63 2.64
N LEU A 181 -8.77 36.83 2.10
CA LEU A 181 -7.58 37.55 1.70
C LEU A 181 -6.85 38.07 2.95
N CYS A 182 -5.58 37.72 3.11
CA CYS A 182 -4.52 38.61 3.60
C CYS A 182 -3.19 38.08 3.08
#